data_e3e74ea733935ec8d0acd6b0b4ef344a
#
_entry.id   e3e74ea733935ec8d0acd6b0b4ef344a
#
_cell.length_a   1.000
_cell.length_b   1.000
_cell.length_c   1.000
_cell.angle_alpha   90.00
_cell.angle_beta   90.00
_cell.angle_gamma   90.00
#
_symmetry.space_group_name_H-M   'P 1'
#
loop_
_entity.id
_entity.type
_entity.pdbx_description
1 polymer ?
#
loop_
_entity_poly.entity_id
_entity_poly.type
_entity_poly.pdbx_seq_one_letter_code
_entity_poly.pdbx_strand_id
1 'polypeptide(L)'
;HHMLNIPFVVSRIIGKDESEIVPQSETKVHLGDTLRVLTDVDHVQSLALIGAAKEHKKTETEHVASNLVARKVVVTRPEWNGKQIRSLGVNNQYHVTITRINRAGINLIATSDLRLQLGDRMTVVGDKDDVQRVADLFGNELKKLDAPNLIPIFFGILLGVFFGTLPIALPGLSIPFK
;
A
#
# COMPACT_ATOMS: atom_id res chain seq x y z
N HIS A 1 17.64 12.96 6.29
CA HIS A 1 16.59 13.04 5.27
C HIS A 1 16.53 14.39 4.55
N HIS A 2 16.77 15.49 5.26
CA HIS A 2 16.66 16.83 4.65
C HIS A 2 17.87 17.27 3.80
N MET A 3 19.03 16.62 3.93
CA MET A 3 20.22 17.05 3.21
C MET A 3 20.32 16.59 1.75
N LEU A 4 19.61 15.53 1.34
CA LEU A 4 19.81 14.93 0.02
C LEU A 4 18.67 15.15 -0.96
N ASN A 5 17.51 15.61 -0.51
CA ASN A 5 16.29 15.78 -1.33
C ASN A 5 15.98 14.58 -2.29
N ILE A 6 16.40 13.37 -1.87
CA ILE A 6 16.22 12.13 -2.62
C ILE A 6 15.16 11.31 -1.93
N PRO A 7 14.12 10.84 -2.64
CA PRO A 7 13.11 9.95 -2.07
C PRO A 7 13.72 8.56 -1.84
N PHE A 8 13.87 8.17 -0.58
CA PHE A 8 14.28 6.82 -0.22
C PHE A 8 13.59 6.35 1.07
N VAL A 9 13.49 5.04 1.23
CA VAL A 9 12.99 4.40 2.43
C VAL A 9 14.00 3.36 2.90
N VAL A 10 14.41 3.43 4.17
CA VAL A 10 15.21 2.38 4.78
C VAL A 10 14.26 1.28 5.23
N SER A 11 14.40 0.09 4.67
CA SER A 11 13.54 -1.05 4.99
C SER A 11 14.08 -1.86 6.16
N ARG A 12 15.41 -1.97 6.28
CA ARG A 12 16.10 -2.74 7.33
C ARG A 12 17.47 -2.15 7.62
N ILE A 13 17.93 -2.36 8.84
CA ILE A 13 19.30 -2.13 9.27
C ILE A 13 19.87 -3.47 9.68
N ILE A 14 21.06 -3.81 9.15
CA ILE A 14 21.78 -5.03 9.47
C ILE A 14 23.02 -4.63 10.29
N GLY A 15 23.07 -5.01 11.55
CA GLY A 15 24.19 -4.75 12.43
C GLY A 15 25.41 -5.59 12.08
N LYS A 16 26.55 -5.30 12.69
CA LYS A 16 27.81 -6.06 12.53
C LYS A 16 27.70 -7.52 13.02
N ASP A 17 26.77 -7.77 13.91
CA ASP A 17 26.42 -9.08 14.47
C ASP A 17 25.39 -9.84 13.62
N GLU A 18 25.13 -9.37 12.40
CA GLU A 18 24.12 -9.89 11.47
C GLU A 18 22.68 -9.79 12.00
N SER A 19 22.44 -9.06 13.08
CA SER A 19 21.09 -8.77 13.55
C SER A 19 20.36 -7.86 12.56
N GLU A 20 19.15 -8.22 12.16
CA GLU A 20 18.29 -7.39 11.32
C GLU A 20 17.21 -6.73 12.15
N ILE A 21 17.10 -5.41 12.02
CA ILE A 21 16.06 -4.64 12.68
C ILE A 21 15.29 -3.77 11.68
N VAL A 22 14.00 -3.55 11.95
CA VAL A 22 13.19 -2.55 11.26
C VAL A 22 13.49 -1.17 11.86
N PRO A 23 13.95 -0.19 11.07
CA PRO A 23 14.27 1.13 11.60
C PRO A 23 13.04 1.84 12.14
N GLN A 24 13.16 2.41 13.32
CA GLN A 24 12.17 3.30 13.95
C GLN A 24 12.69 4.74 13.94
N SER A 25 11.84 5.71 14.33
CA SER A 25 12.20 7.12 14.34
C SER A 25 13.42 7.42 15.22
N GLU A 26 13.61 6.65 16.32
CA GLU A 26 14.69 6.81 17.28
C GLU A 26 15.89 5.88 17.01
N THR A 27 15.83 5.04 15.97
CA THR A 27 16.89 4.08 15.69
C THR A 27 18.18 4.79 15.28
N LYS A 28 19.25 4.56 16.01
CA LYS A 28 20.58 5.08 15.73
C LYS A 28 21.33 4.11 14.82
N VAL A 29 21.94 4.63 13.78
CA VAL A 29 22.81 3.88 12.86
C VAL A 29 24.24 4.03 13.32
N HIS A 30 24.99 2.94 13.39
CA HIS A 30 26.39 2.91 13.80
C HIS A 30 27.31 2.69 12.60
N LEU A 31 28.56 3.11 12.75
CA LEU A 31 29.57 2.86 11.73
C LEU A 31 29.79 1.35 11.52
N GLY A 32 29.60 0.90 10.30
CA GLY A 32 29.70 -0.50 9.90
C GLY A 32 28.37 -1.24 9.80
N ASP A 33 27.25 -0.59 10.14
CA ASP A 33 25.94 -1.14 9.84
C ASP A 33 25.66 -1.10 8.33
N THR A 34 24.92 -2.10 7.85
CA THR A 34 24.46 -2.15 6.46
C THR A 34 22.99 -1.73 6.39
N LEU A 35 22.68 -0.75 5.56
CA LEU A 35 21.32 -0.28 5.37
C LEU A 35 20.73 -0.86 4.09
N ARG A 36 19.57 -1.50 4.19
CA ARG A 36 18.77 -1.88 3.02
C ARG A 36 17.84 -0.74 2.66
N VAL A 37 18.14 -0.06 1.57
CA VAL A 37 17.44 1.15 1.13
C VAL A 37 16.65 0.86 -0.16
N LEU A 38 15.43 1.37 -0.22
CA LEU A 38 14.64 1.42 -1.46
C LEU A 38 14.61 2.85 -1.98
N THR A 39 14.95 3.01 -3.24
CA THR A 39 14.92 4.28 -3.97
C THR A 39 14.61 4.02 -5.44
N ASP A 40 14.41 5.08 -6.22
CA ASP A 40 14.34 4.99 -7.68
C ASP A 40 15.72 4.79 -8.29
N VAL A 41 15.76 4.17 -9.48
CA VAL A 41 16.99 3.84 -10.19
C VAL A 41 17.86 5.09 -10.43
N ASP A 42 17.21 6.22 -10.73
CA ASP A 42 17.89 7.50 -11.00
C ASP A 42 18.64 8.06 -9.78
N HIS A 43 18.31 7.61 -8.59
CA HIS A 43 18.89 8.09 -7.33
C HIS A 43 19.93 7.14 -6.71
N VAL A 44 20.13 5.95 -7.27
CA VAL A 44 21.09 4.96 -6.75
C VAL A 44 22.50 5.51 -6.71
N GLN A 45 22.93 6.20 -7.78
CA GLN A 45 24.27 6.80 -7.85
C GLN A 45 24.49 7.88 -6.79
N SER A 46 23.48 8.68 -6.52
CA SER A 46 23.55 9.73 -5.50
C SER A 46 23.63 9.15 -4.08
N LEU A 47 22.97 8.01 -3.82
CA LEU A 47 23.08 7.30 -2.55
C LEU A 47 24.44 6.61 -2.38
N ALA A 48 25.08 6.20 -3.48
CA ALA A 48 26.43 5.61 -3.46
C ALA A 48 27.51 6.59 -2.95
N LEU A 49 27.25 7.89 -3.02
CA LEU A 49 28.15 8.92 -2.47
C LEU A 49 28.18 8.94 -0.93
N ILE A 50 27.17 8.36 -0.27
CA ILE A 50 27.08 8.33 1.19
C ILE A 50 27.74 7.06 1.77
N GLY A 51 27.86 6.00 0.97
CA GLY A 51 28.41 4.72 1.41
C GLY A 51 28.67 3.78 0.22
N ALA A 52 29.30 2.64 0.48
CA ALA A 52 29.50 1.61 -0.54
C ALA A 52 28.15 0.96 -0.90
N ALA A 53 27.55 1.39 -2.00
CA ALA A 53 26.30 0.82 -2.48
C ALA A 53 26.55 -0.47 -3.27
N LYS A 54 25.87 -1.57 -2.90
CA LYS A 54 25.74 -2.76 -3.73
C LYS A 54 24.30 -2.84 -4.24
N GLU A 55 24.13 -2.88 -5.55
CA GLU A 55 22.81 -3.10 -6.14
C GLU A 55 22.38 -4.55 -5.86
N HIS A 56 21.31 -4.72 -5.09
CA HIS A 56 20.64 -6.01 -4.93
C HIS A 56 19.48 -6.08 -5.91
N LYS A 57 19.67 -6.86 -6.97
CA LYS A 57 18.57 -7.25 -7.87
C LYS A 57 17.52 -8.05 -7.06
N LYS A 58 16.28 -7.64 -7.21
CA LYS A 58 15.09 -8.20 -6.58
C LYS A 58 15.11 -9.73 -6.58
N THR A 59 15.39 -10.34 -5.44
CA THR A 59 15.05 -11.74 -5.20
C THR A 59 13.89 -11.71 -4.21
N GLU A 60 12.72 -12.15 -4.64
CA GLU A 60 11.47 -12.12 -3.84
C GLU A 60 11.52 -13.04 -2.61
N THR A 61 12.60 -13.79 -2.41
CA THR A 61 12.72 -14.83 -1.40
C THR A 61 14.14 -14.93 -0.87
N GLU A 62 14.65 -13.90 -0.22
CA GLU A 62 15.76 -14.14 0.71
C GLU A 62 15.16 -14.45 2.08
N HIS A 63 15.06 -15.73 2.39
CA HIS A 63 14.96 -16.23 3.74
C HIS A 63 16.30 -15.98 4.46
N VAL A 64 16.47 -14.79 4.97
CA VAL A 64 17.49 -14.52 5.98
C VAL A 64 16.90 -14.97 7.31
N ALA A 65 17.74 -15.45 8.22
CA ALA A 65 17.41 -16.01 9.55
C ALA A 65 16.70 -15.02 10.52
N SER A 66 16.15 -13.92 10.04
CA SER A 66 15.34 -12.97 10.78
C SER A 66 13.85 -13.32 10.65
N ASN A 67 13.09 -13.21 11.75
CA ASN A 67 11.64 -13.35 11.75
C ASN A 67 10.91 -12.27 10.91
N LEU A 68 11.66 -11.41 10.21
CA LEU A 68 11.12 -10.32 9.41
C LEU A 68 10.54 -10.83 8.09
N VAL A 69 9.28 -10.56 7.89
CA VAL A 69 8.55 -10.90 6.66
C VAL A 69 8.20 -9.65 5.86
N ALA A 70 8.13 -9.79 4.55
CA ALA A 70 7.58 -8.78 3.66
C ALA A 70 6.23 -9.27 3.14
N ARG A 71 5.15 -8.51 3.37
CA ARG A 71 3.80 -8.89 2.96
C ARG A 71 3.12 -7.75 2.19
N LYS A 72 2.31 -8.12 1.20
CA LYS A 72 1.44 -7.16 0.51
C LYS A 72 0.14 -7.01 1.29
N VAL A 73 -0.21 -5.77 1.64
CA VAL A 73 -1.41 -5.37 2.37
C VAL A 73 -2.21 -4.40 1.52
N VAL A 74 -3.51 -4.60 1.39
CA VAL A 74 -4.38 -3.73 0.59
C VAL A 74 -5.17 -2.81 1.48
N VAL A 75 -5.22 -1.53 1.11
CA VAL A 75 -6.03 -0.53 1.80
C VAL A 75 -7.48 -0.68 1.37
N THR A 76 -8.32 -1.24 2.23
CA THR A 76 -9.75 -1.47 1.94
C THR A 76 -10.68 -0.66 2.85
N ARG A 77 -10.17 -0.08 3.93
CA ARG A 77 -10.96 0.75 4.85
C ARG A 77 -10.94 2.23 4.43
N PRO A 78 -12.12 2.87 4.29
CA PRO A 78 -12.23 4.26 3.82
C PRO A 78 -11.55 5.28 4.73
N GLU A 79 -11.44 5.00 6.03
CA GLU A 79 -10.83 5.90 7.01
C GLU A 79 -9.34 6.21 6.73
N TRP A 80 -8.67 5.37 5.93
CA TRP A 80 -7.26 5.55 5.55
C TRP A 80 -7.08 6.34 4.25
N ASN A 81 -8.17 6.57 3.51
CA ASN A 81 -8.11 7.30 2.25
C ASN A 81 -7.66 8.75 2.47
N GLY A 82 -6.67 9.20 1.73
CA GLY A 82 -6.11 10.55 1.79
C GLY A 82 -5.15 10.82 2.95
N LYS A 83 -4.99 9.89 3.92
CA LYS A 83 -4.05 10.07 5.04
C LYS A 83 -2.61 9.90 4.59
N GLN A 84 -1.71 10.72 5.12
CA GLN A 84 -0.26 10.61 4.86
C GLN A 84 0.33 9.44 5.65
N ILE A 85 1.32 8.74 5.07
CA ILE A 85 1.99 7.59 5.72
C ILE A 85 2.55 8.00 7.08
N ARG A 86 3.18 9.18 7.22
CA ARG A 86 3.70 9.67 8.50
C ARG A 86 2.63 9.78 9.59
N SER A 87 1.40 10.11 9.22
CA SER A 87 0.30 10.29 10.19
C SER A 87 -0.27 8.97 10.69
N LEU A 88 0.08 7.85 10.07
CA LEU A 88 -0.40 6.52 10.46
C LEU A 88 0.31 5.99 11.70
N GLY A 89 1.54 6.46 11.96
CA GLY A 89 2.34 6.02 13.11
C GLY A 89 2.72 4.53 13.12
N VAL A 90 2.48 3.80 12.00
CA VAL A 90 2.64 2.33 11.96
C VAL A 90 4.05 1.88 12.26
N ASN A 91 5.04 2.67 11.90
CA ASN A 91 6.45 2.36 12.17
C ASN A 91 6.71 2.30 13.68
N ASN A 92 6.27 3.30 14.43
CA ASN A 92 6.52 3.38 15.87
C ASN A 92 5.55 2.51 16.69
N GLN A 93 4.32 2.34 16.22
CA GLN A 93 3.27 1.63 16.97
C GLN A 93 3.29 0.11 16.73
N TYR A 94 3.64 -0.32 15.51
CA TYR A 94 3.62 -1.72 15.09
C TYR A 94 4.99 -2.24 14.65
N HIS A 95 6.06 -1.45 14.77
CA HIS A 95 7.42 -1.84 14.38
C HIS A 95 7.53 -2.37 12.94
N VAL A 96 6.73 -1.81 12.04
CA VAL A 96 6.75 -2.16 10.62
C VAL A 96 7.13 -0.97 9.76
N THR A 97 7.72 -1.24 8.61
CA THR A 97 8.02 -0.23 7.60
C THR A 97 7.21 -0.50 6.34
N ILE A 98 6.47 0.52 5.87
CA ILE A 98 5.88 0.51 4.53
C ILE A 98 6.97 0.92 3.55
N THR A 99 7.32 0.05 2.62
CA THR A 99 8.46 0.25 1.72
C THR A 99 8.04 0.70 0.33
N ARG A 100 6.95 0.16 -0.18
CA ARG A 100 6.46 0.41 -1.53
C ARG A 100 4.94 0.38 -1.56
N ILE A 101 4.36 1.18 -2.45
CA ILE A 101 2.94 1.18 -2.75
C ILE A 101 2.77 0.93 -4.23
N ASN A 102 1.94 -0.07 -4.59
CA ASN A 102 1.48 -0.26 -5.95
C ASN A 102 0.06 0.31 -6.06
N ARG A 103 -0.08 1.33 -6.91
CA ARG A 103 -1.33 2.01 -7.20
C ARG A 103 -1.64 1.86 -8.68
N ALA A 104 -2.72 1.15 -9.00
CA ALA A 104 -3.13 0.92 -10.39
C ALA A 104 -1.99 0.42 -11.30
N GLY A 105 -1.13 -0.48 -10.78
CA GLY A 105 0.01 -1.03 -11.51
C GLY A 105 1.31 -0.21 -11.39
N ILE A 106 1.26 1.03 -10.94
CA ILE A 106 2.44 1.90 -10.77
C ILE A 106 3.05 1.66 -9.39
N ASN A 107 4.37 1.43 -9.35
CA ASN A 107 5.11 1.28 -8.10
C ASN A 107 5.62 2.65 -7.63
N LEU A 108 5.20 3.04 -6.44
CA LEU A 108 5.61 4.26 -5.76
C LEU A 108 6.46 3.91 -4.55
N ILE A 109 7.46 4.74 -4.25
CA ILE A 109 8.20 4.65 -2.99
C ILE A 109 7.31 5.20 -1.88
N ALA A 110 7.22 4.48 -0.77
CA ALA A 110 6.36 4.86 0.36
C ALA A 110 7.00 5.96 1.22
N THR A 111 7.19 7.15 0.63
CA THR A 111 7.69 8.30 1.37
C THR A 111 6.71 8.77 2.44
N SER A 112 7.21 9.43 3.48
CA SER A 112 6.43 9.81 4.65
C SER A 112 5.25 10.76 4.35
N ASP A 113 5.35 11.55 3.31
CA ASP A 113 4.36 12.53 2.82
C ASP A 113 3.34 11.93 1.84
N LEU A 114 3.61 10.72 1.31
CA LEU A 114 2.71 10.06 0.37
C LEU A 114 1.34 9.81 1.04
N ARG A 115 0.27 10.16 0.31
CA ARG A 115 -1.10 9.93 0.75
C ARG A 115 -1.62 8.59 0.25
N LEU A 116 -2.18 7.80 1.17
CA LEU A 116 -2.81 6.52 0.83
C LEU A 116 -4.13 6.74 0.07
N GLN A 117 -4.46 5.79 -0.79
CA GLN A 117 -5.75 5.71 -1.46
C GLN A 117 -6.35 4.31 -1.29
N LEU A 118 -7.68 4.24 -1.35
CA LEU A 118 -8.37 2.95 -1.40
C LEU A 118 -7.88 2.13 -2.60
N GLY A 119 -7.63 0.84 -2.36
CA GLY A 119 -7.08 -0.06 -3.38
C GLY A 119 -5.55 -0.05 -3.49
N ASP A 120 -4.84 0.84 -2.78
CA ASP A 120 -3.37 0.79 -2.72
C ASP A 120 -2.90 -0.55 -2.16
N ARG A 121 -1.93 -1.15 -2.82
CA ARG A 121 -1.26 -2.37 -2.38
C ARG A 121 0.09 -2.01 -1.78
N MET A 122 0.17 -1.97 -0.47
CA MET A 122 1.38 -1.64 0.27
C MET A 122 2.24 -2.87 0.47
N THR A 123 3.57 -2.74 0.33
CA THR A 123 4.53 -3.74 0.82
C THR A 123 4.97 -3.32 2.21
N VAL A 124 4.62 -4.14 3.20
CA VAL A 124 4.90 -3.93 4.63
C VAL A 124 5.97 -4.92 5.07
N VAL A 125 6.98 -4.45 5.77
CA VAL A 125 8.12 -5.24 6.29
C VAL A 125 8.14 -5.12 7.81
N GLY A 126 8.22 -6.24 8.49
CA GLY A 126 8.25 -6.32 9.95
C GLY A 126 8.13 -7.75 10.44
N ASP A 127 8.00 -7.93 11.75
CA ASP A 127 7.68 -9.24 12.32
C ASP A 127 6.32 -9.73 11.83
N LYS A 128 6.18 -11.05 11.72
CA LYS A 128 4.98 -11.70 11.18
C LYS A 128 3.69 -11.23 11.88
N ASP A 129 3.72 -11.15 13.21
CA ASP A 129 2.55 -10.78 14.00
C ASP A 129 2.23 -9.29 13.86
N ASP A 130 3.24 -8.44 13.80
CA ASP A 130 3.10 -7.01 13.58
C ASP A 130 2.54 -6.71 12.19
N VAL A 131 3.05 -7.38 11.17
CA VAL A 131 2.56 -7.27 9.80
C VAL A 131 1.11 -7.74 9.69
N GLN A 132 0.72 -8.79 10.44
CA GLN A 132 -0.67 -9.25 10.48
C GLN A 132 -1.58 -8.19 11.13
N ARG A 133 -1.16 -7.61 12.29
CA ARG A 133 -1.92 -6.53 12.94
C ARG A 133 -2.15 -5.33 12.02
N VAL A 134 -1.12 -4.96 11.27
CA VAL A 134 -1.23 -3.88 10.27
C VAL A 134 -2.14 -4.27 9.10
N ALA A 135 -2.11 -5.53 8.64
CA ALA A 135 -3.03 -6.00 7.61
C ALA A 135 -4.49 -5.88 8.07
N ASP A 136 -4.78 -6.26 9.31
CA ASP A 136 -6.13 -6.15 9.89
C ASP A 136 -6.55 -4.69 10.08
N LEU A 137 -5.60 -3.81 10.43
CA LEU A 137 -5.84 -2.36 10.57
C LEU A 137 -6.29 -1.73 9.25
N PHE A 138 -5.66 -2.09 8.12
CA PHE A 138 -5.99 -1.55 6.79
C PHE A 138 -7.14 -2.29 6.10
N GLY A 139 -7.61 -3.40 6.69
CA GLY A 139 -8.73 -4.20 6.23
C GLY A 139 -8.33 -5.37 5.35
N ASN A 140 -7.33 -5.24 4.47
CA ASN A 140 -6.74 -6.26 3.58
C ASN A 140 -7.75 -7.24 2.93
N GLU A 141 -9.00 -6.82 2.78
CA GLU A 141 -10.10 -7.62 2.27
C GLU A 141 -10.28 -7.37 0.76
N LEU A 142 -9.46 -8.01 -0.07
CA LEU A 142 -9.55 -7.91 -1.54
C LEU A 142 -10.97 -8.21 -2.05
N LYS A 143 -11.68 -9.14 -1.42
CA LYS A 143 -13.06 -9.50 -1.81
C LYS A 143 -14.05 -8.33 -1.72
N LYS A 144 -13.83 -7.33 -0.86
CA LYS A 144 -14.70 -6.14 -0.77
C LYS A 144 -14.51 -5.17 -1.93
N LEU A 145 -13.33 -5.15 -2.55
CA LEU A 145 -13.04 -4.26 -3.69
C LEU A 145 -13.49 -4.86 -5.03
N ASP A 146 -13.51 -6.20 -5.12
CA ASP A 146 -13.79 -6.91 -6.36
C ASP A 146 -15.26 -7.34 -6.51
N ALA A 147 -16.07 -7.19 -5.47
CA ALA A 147 -17.49 -7.53 -5.53
C ALA A 147 -18.35 -6.29 -5.83
N PRO A 148 -18.71 -6.02 -7.10
CA PRO A 148 -19.69 -4.99 -7.39
C PRO A 148 -20.99 -5.34 -6.71
N ASN A 149 -21.62 -4.36 -6.04
CA ASN A 149 -22.94 -4.56 -5.47
C ASN A 149 -23.97 -4.65 -6.61
N LEU A 150 -24.27 -5.87 -7.03
CA LEU A 150 -25.19 -6.14 -8.16
C LEU A 150 -26.65 -5.90 -7.80
N ILE A 151 -26.98 -5.83 -6.51
CA ILE A 151 -28.37 -5.66 -6.04
C ILE A 151 -29.05 -4.42 -6.62
N PRO A 152 -28.46 -3.20 -6.56
CA PRO A 152 -29.06 -2.01 -7.17
C PRO A 152 -29.26 -2.13 -8.68
N ILE A 153 -28.33 -2.82 -9.38
CA ILE A 153 -28.41 -3.03 -10.83
C ILE A 153 -29.62 -3.90 -11.16
N PHE A 154 -29.78 -5.05 -10.48
CA PHE A 154 -30.93 -5.93 -10.67
C PHE A 154 -32.26 -5.25 -10.33
N PHE A 155 -32.31 -4.49 -9.22
CA PHE A 155 -33.49 -3.70 -8.87
C PHE A 155 -33.83 -2.64 -9.94
N GLY A 156 -32.82 -1.95 -10.45
CA GLY A 156 -33.01 -0.96 -11.53
C GLY A 156 -33.57 -1.59 -12.80
N ILE A 157 -33.06 -2.75 -13.20
CA ILE A 157 -33.55 -3.51 -14.36
C ILE A 157 -35.00 -3.97 -14.12
N LEU A 158 -35.28 -4.55 -12.96
CA LEU A 158 -36.61 -5.06 -12.62
C LEU A 158 -37.66 -3.94 -12.62
N LEU A 159 -37.35 -2.80 -12.01
CA LEU A 159 -38.22 -1.62 -12.00
C LEU A 159 -38.38 -1.05 -13.41
N GLY A 160 -37.32 -0.98 -14.20
CA GLY A 160 -37.36 -0.52 -15.58
C GLY A 160 -38.29 -1.36 -16.46
N VAL A 161 -38.19 -2.70 -16.36
CA VAL A 161 -39.07 -3.63 -17.06
C VAL A 161 -40.50 -3.48 -16.56
N PHE A 162 -40.72 -3.42 -15.24
CA PHE A 162 -42.06 -3.27 -14.65
C PHE A 162 -42.74 -1.99 -15.12
N PHE A 163 -42.09 -0.85 -15.04
CA PHE A 163 -42.66 0.43 -15.52
C PHE A 163 -42.79 0.50 -17.05
N GLY A 164 -41.87 -0.13 -17.80
CA GLY A 164 -41.90 -0.18 -19.26
C GLY A 164 -43.04 -1.05 -19.80
N THR A 165 -43.59 -2.00 -19.04
CA THR A 165 -44.73 -2.82 -19.41
C THR A 165 -46.08 -2.21 -19.02
N LEU A 166 -46.10 -1.15 -18.18
CA LEU A 166 -47.33 -0.46 -17.84
C LEU A 166 -47.86 0.33 -19.06
N PRO A 167 -49.14 0.12 -19.49
CA PRO A 167 -49.72 0.91 -20.56
C PRO A 167 -49.95 2.33 -20.06
N ILE A 168 -49.07 3.24 -20.40
CA ILE A 168 -49.22 4.67 -20.05
C ILE A 168 -50.18 5.29 -21.07
N ALA A 169 -51.43 5.45 -20.71
CA ALA A 169 -52.39 6.23 -21.48
C ALA A 169 -52.16 7.73 -21.21
N LEU A 170 -51.41 8.41 -22.07
CA LEU A 170 -51.28 9.86 -22.03
C LEU A 170 -52.51 10.49 -22.70
N PRO A 171 -53.32 11.30 -21.98
CA PRO A 171 -54.46 11.98 -22.57
C PRO A 171 -53.96 12.97 -23.62
N GLY A 172 -54.24 12.66 -24.91
CA GLY A 172 -53.86 13.48 -26.04
C GLY A 172 -52.84 12.91 -27.03
N LEU A 173 -52.22 11.78 -26.77
CA LEU A 173 -51.37 11.05 -27.73
C LEU A 173 -51.97 9.69 -28.07
N SER A 174 -52.43 9.55 -29.33
CA SER A 174 -52.97 8.29 -29.88
C SER A 174 -51.91 7.37 -30.47
N ILE A 175 -50.72 7.27 -29.85
CA ILE A 175 -49.66 6.39 -30.34
C ILE A 175 -49.49 5.27 -29.34
N PRO A 176 -49.89 4.03 -29.65
CA PRO A 176 -49.54 2.87 -28.82
C PRO A 176 -48.06 2.55 -29.02
N PHE A 177 -47.25 2.83 -28.01
CA PHE A 177 -45.91 2.26 -27.95
C PHE A 177 -46.04 0.76 -27.69
N LYS A 178 -45.59 -0.06 -28.63
CA LYS A 178 -45.43 -1.50 -28.50
C LYS A 178 -44.06 -1.83 -27.99
#